data_1ec7d69a787712f488d248e4b49d4e9c
#
_entry.id   1ec7d69a787712f488d248e4b49d4e9c
#
_cell.length_a   1.000
_cell.length_b   1.000
_cell.length_c   1.000
_cell.angle_alpha   90.00
_cell.angle_beta   90.00
_cell.angle_gamma   90.00
#
_symmetry.space_group_name_H-M   'P 1'
#
loop_
_entity.id
_entity.type
_entity.pdbx_description
1 polymer ?
#
loop_
_entity_poly.entity_id
_entity_poly.type
_entity_poly.pdbx_seq_one_letter_code
_entity_poly.pdbx_strand_id
1 'polypeptide(L)'
;MGRTLSIEIKNRNIKILEGSRSGSSVAIYKNLLVYVKPGSIDDGRITDMESVVETLENIFVNNKIKTKDAILIINTNSTITRVMELPILKSKSETMSMVRSELDQLLPIDLNQYQLVYKLTDTFNDEGIEKGRYIVYGLPTNIYEEYIQLADRLKLELKAIDLASNCLDKIAEHNLTINKEHLKTDEAAAFIDVGYSNITFSVVCNGKDVFTRISSNGVNDLIKNYSAVFNLSLENAIEELKTLSLTDYEENLMDTSKLSILEDNVSMWIDEFNRYIRYYNSNNKDNQIQKIYIYGTYSNINGLKDYLESHLNNQTLTINEISNVSYKGNLNADNFDFKAYLNAILSLYIDKKDINFLTDKKKKHKSNFKTGVAVLAITTTALLTAVYYGYEYYVEKTSLENDIATIDKFILDEENIKLNNEAIQIKNKALLLQKYKDEVDKLSTAIKKEDSVDTIIFEQVKAALPVGTKVNSMSVDKTSIQLQCSSATRQEVAQFEKNLKAVEFLDNVYIPAVVDSAEDSNITYSYSVVCDIKDVISYEAE
;
A
#
# COMPACT_ATOMS: atom_id res chain seq x y z
N MET A 1 -34.29 -0.51 -2.25
CA MET A 1 -33.17 -0.81 -1.33
C MET A 1 -32.49 0.49 -0.93
N GLY A 2 -31.94 0.56 0.29
CA GLY A 2 -31.19 1.72 0.75
C GLY A 2 -29.87 1.87 -0.03
N ARG A 3 -29.30 3.08 -0.01
CA ARG A 3 -27.95 3.31 -0.53
C ARG A 3 -26.93 2.76 0.44
N THR A 4 -25.81 2.32 -0.08
CA THR A 4 -24.66 1.81 0.67
C THR A 4 -23.39 2.52 0.20
N LEU A 5 -22.51 2.87 1.12
CA LEU A 5 -21.16 3.34 0.82
C LEU A 5 -20.25 2.13 0.67
N SER A 6 -19.59 2.03 -0.45
CA SER A 6 -18.45 1.14 -0.61
C SER A 6 -17.17 1.97 -0.47
N ILE A 7 -16.32 1.63 0.49
CA ILE A 7 -15.12 2.40 0.84
C ILE A 7 -13.92 1.47 0.73
N GLU A 8 -13.12 1.67 -0.31
CA GLU A 8 -11.84 0.97 -0.51
C GLU A 8 -10.71 1.82 0.04
N ILE A 9 -9.96 1.28 1.01
CA ILE A 9 -8.89 1.97 1.71
C ILE A 9 -7.55 1.44 1.23
N LYS A 10 -6.72 2.34 0.67
CA LYS A 10 -5.35 2.06 0.21
C LYS A 10 -4.38 3.07 0.82
N ASN A 11 -3.08 2.78 0.79
CA ASN A 11 -2.04 3.54 1.49
C ASN A 11 -2.05 5.06 1.22
N ARG A 12 -2.43 5.49 0.03
CA ARG A 12 -2.39 6.91 -0.37
C ARG A 12 -3.76 7.50 -0.65
N ASN A 13 -4.74 6.68 -0.95
CA ASN A 13 -6.06 7.14 -1.31
C ASN A 13 -7.16 6.24 -0.76
N ILE A 14 -8.31 6.84 -0.56
CA ILE A 14 -9.56 6.17 -0.20
C ILE A 14 -10.55 6.44 -1.32
N LYS A 15 -11.14 5.38 -1.85
CA LYS A 15 -12.21 5.47 -2.83
C LYS A 15 -13.54 5.27 -2.14
N ILE A 16 -14.45 6.18 -2.37
CA ILE A 16 -15.79 6.15 -1.80
C ILE A 16 -16.77 6.10 -2.95
N LEU A 17 -17.61 5.08 -2.96
CA LEU A 17 -18.68 4.91 -3.94
C LEU A 17 -20.02 4.83 -3.21
N GLU A 18 -20.95 5.71 -3.51
CA GLU A 18 -22.34 5.60 -3.04
C GLU A 18 -23.16 4.88 -4.10
N GLY A 19 -23.63 3.70 -3.79
CA GLY A 19 -24.39 2.86 -4.70
C GLY A 19 -25.62 2.21 -4.05
N SER A 20 -26.45 1.60 -4.87
CA SER A 20 -27.51 0.70 -4.39
C SER A 20 -27.60 -0.51 -5.30
N ARG A 21 -27.88 -1.67 -4.70
CA ARG A 21 -28.11 -2.91 -5.46
C ARG A 21 -29.58 -3.28 -5.49
N SER A 22 -30.06 -3.70 -6.65
CA SER A 22 -31.40 -4.26 -6.85
C SER A 22 -31.31 -5.51 -7.72
N GLY A 23 -31.44 -6.69 -7.12
CA GLY A 23 -31.24 -7.97 -7.81
C GLY A 23 -29.80 -8.10 -8.31
N SER A 24 -29.65 -8.26 -9.63
CA SER A 24 -28.35 -8.35 -10.32
C SER A 24 -27.80 -6.99 -10.77
N SER A 25 -28.50 -5.88 -10.51
CA SER A 25 -28.10 -4.55 -11.00
C SER A 25 -27.63 -3.65 -9.88
N VAL A 26 -26.60 -2.85 -10.17
CA VAL A 26 -26.05 -1.81 -9.30
C VAL A 26 -26.28 -0.44 -9.93
N ALA A 27 -26.75 0.51 -9.12
CA ALA A 27 -26.88 1.91 -9.50
C ALA A 27 -25.86 2.74 -8.69
N ILE A 28 -25.03 3.53 -9.38
CA ILE A 28 -24.02 4.41 -8.80
C ILE A 28 -24.58 5.83 -8.74
N TYR A 29 -24.51 6.46 -7.57
CA TYR A 29 -25.02 7.82 -7.35
C TYR A 29 -23.89 8.84 -7.18
N LYS A 30 -22.75 8.41 -6.61
CA LYS A 30 -21.61 9.28 -6.32
C LYS A 30 -20.33 8.47 -6.22
N ASN A 31 -19.25 9.07 -6.67
CA ASN A 31 -17.88 8.54 -6.50
C ASN A 31 -16.96 9.66 -6.06
N LEU A 32 -16.02 9.34 -5.18
CA LEU A 32 -15.01 10.26 -4.67
C LEU A 32 -13.68 9.53 -4.53
N LEU A 33 -12.61 10.16 -5.00
CA LEU A 33 -11.24 9.76 -4.74
C LEU A 33 -10.65 10.74 -3.73
N VAL A 34 -10.26 10.25 -2.58
CA VAL A 34 -9.78 11.05 -1.44
C VAL A 34 -8.32 10.70 -1.18
N TYR A 35 -7.44 11.68 -1.23
CA TYR A 35 -6.05 11.47 -0.85
C TYR A 35 -5.89 11.69 0.65
N VAL A 36 -5.14 10.81 1.30
CA VAL A 36 -4.81 10.88 2.72
C VAL A 36 -3.37 11.34 2.91
N LYS A 37 -3.07 11.86 4.10
CA LYS A 37 -1.72 12.25 4.48
C LYS A 37 -0.77 11.05 4.30
N PRO A 38 0.43 11.23 3.72
CA PRO A 38 1.42 10.17 3.59
C PRO A 38 1.73 9.54 4.94
N GLY A 39 1.74 8.21 4.98
CA GLY A 39 2.00 7.45 6.19
C GLY A 39 0.81 7.29 7.15
N SER A 40 -0.39 7.86 6.85
CA SER A 40 -1.60 7.61 7.66
C SER A 40 -2.17 6.21 7.49
N ILE A 41 -1.86 5.57 6.38
CA ILE A 41 -2.24 4.19 6.06
C ILE A 41 -1.01 3.49 5.50
N ASP A 42 -0.69 2.31 6.03
CA ASP A 42 0.44 1.50 5.59
C ASP A 42 0.06 0.01 5.53
N ASP A 43 0.17 -0.60 4.36
CA ASP A 43 -0.24 -1.97 4.03
C ASP A 43 -1.63 -2.34 4.62
N GLY A 44 -2.61 -1.46 4.41
CA GLY A 44 -3.97 -1.64 4.91
C GLY A 44 -4.17 -1.30 6.39
N ARG A 45 -3.12 -1.03 7.17
CA ARG A 45 -3.20 -0.57 8.55
C ARG A 45 -3.46 0.94 8.61
N ILE A 46 -4.34 1.36 9.49
CA ILE A 46 -4.62 2.78 9.75
C ILE A 46 -3.70 3.25 10.88
N THR A 47 -2.54 3.80 10.51
CA THR A 47 -1.48 4.23 11.43
C THR A 47 -1.75 5.60 12.08
N ASP A 48 -2.51 6.47 11.40
CA ASP A 48 -2.95 7.78 11.91
C ASP A 48 -4.50 7.87 11.78
N MET A 49 -5.18 7.28 12.75
CA MET A 49 -6.66 7.20 12.79
C MET A 49 -7.30 8.59 12.79
N GLU A 50 -6.73 9.56 13.53
CA GLU A 50 -7.29 10.91 13.63
C GLU A 50 -7.28 11.61 12.28
N SER A 51 -6.16 11.56 11.57
CA SER A 51 -6.02 12.18 10.25
C SER A 51 -6.97 11.55 9.21
N VAL A 52 -7.16 10.22 9.26
CA VAL A 52 -8.07 9.53 8.33
C VAL A 52 -9.52 9.86 8.64
N VAL A 53 -9.91 9.87 9.93
CA VAL A 53 -11.28 10.23 10.36
C VAL A 53 -11.60 11.67 9.96
N GLU A 54 -10.74 12.64 10.30
CA GLU A 54 -10.93 14.04 9.96
C GLU A 54 -11.08 14.24 8.44
N THR A 55 -10.23 13.58 7.67
CA THR A 55 -10.29 13.64 6.20
C THR A 55 -11.64 13.15 5.69
N LEU A 56 -12.11 11.99 6.18
CA LEU A 56 -13.37 11.39 5.73
C LEU A 56 -14.59 12.17 6.22
N GLU A 57 -14.60 12.69 7.44
CA GLU A 57 -15.67 13.54 7.97
C GLU A 57 -15.82 14.81 7.12
N ASN A 58 -14.72 15.50 6.83
CA ASN A 58 -14.71 16.68 5.97
C ASN A 58 -15.27 16.36 4.57
N ILE A 59 -14.86 15.25 3.97
CA ILE A 59 -15.36 14.80 2.67
C ILE A 59 -16.85 14.47 2.72
N PHE A 60 -17.32 13.79 3.77
CA PHE A 60 -18.74 13.47 3.92
C PHE A 60 -19.60 14.72 4.05
N VAL A 61 -19.16 15.71 4.83
CA VAL A 61 -19.86 16.98 5.00
C VAL A 61 -19.87 17.77 3.68
N ASN A 62 -18.72 17.98 3.06
CA ASN A 62 -18.59 18.79 1.84
C ASN A 62 -19.38 18.18 0.66
N ASN A 63 -19.45 16.87 0.58
CA ASN A 63 -20.16 16.16 -0.48
C ASN A 63 -21.59 15.76 -0.09
N LYS A 64 -22.09 16.20 1.07
CA LYS A 64 -23.45 15.94 1.56
C LYS A 64 -23.77 14.43 1.58
N ILE A 65 -22.82 13.58 2.00
CA ILE A 65 -23.02 12.15 2.16
C ILE A 65 -23.81 11.92 3.45
N LYS A 66 -25.02 11.37 3.32
CA LYS A 66 -25.91 11.06 4.45
C LYS A 66 -26.06 9.56 4.69
N THR A 67 -25.64 8.75 3.73
CA THR A 67 -25.70 7.28 3.79
C THR A 67 -24.81 6.78 4.91
N LYS A 68 -25.36 5.90 5.76
CA LYS A 68 -24.65 5.32 6.90
C LYS A 68 -24.27 3.86 6.69
N ASP A 69 -25.07 3.13 5.90
CA ASP A 69 -24.76 1.75 5.52
C ASP A 69 -23.44 1.72 4.75
N ALA A 70 -22.47 0.93 5.21
CA ALA A 70 -21.14 0.90 4.62
C ALA A 70 -20.57 -0.52 4.47
N ILE A 71 -19.81 -0.72 3.40
CA ILE A 71 -18.93 -1.86 3.16
C ILE A 71 -17.51 -1.30 3.13
N LEU A 72 -16.60 -1.85 3.93
CA LEU A 72 -15.19 -1.51 3.92
C LEU A 72 -14.42 -2.59 3.16
N ILE A 73 -13.54 -2.18 2.25
CA ILE A 73 -12.71 -3.07 1.44
C ILE A 73 -11.26 -2.88 1.87
N ILE A 74 -10.64 -3.99 2.27
CA ILE A 74 -9.26 -4.05 2.74
C ILE A 74 -8.37 -4.64 1.65
N ASN A 75 -7.21 -4.04 1.46
CA ASN A 75 -6.13 -4.56 0.63
C ASN A 75 -4.83 -4.54 1.44
N THR A 76 -4.31 -5.71 1.83
CA THR A 76 -3.10 -5.84 2.65
C THR A 76 -2.35 -7.13 2.30
N ASN A 77 -1.02 -7.08 2.34
CA ASN A 77 -0.14 -8.24 2.20
C ASN A 77 -0.26 -9.22 3.37
N SER A 78 -0.73 -8.74 4.51
CA SER A 78 -0.84 -9.52 5.74
C SER A 78 -2.03 -10.49 5.76
N THR A 79 -2.87 -10.49 4.69
CA THR A 79 -3.98 -11.42 4.57
C THR A 79 -3.50 -12.83 4.23
N ILE A 80 -4.02 -13.82 4.94
CA ILE A 80 -3.84 -15.24 4.61
C ILE A 80 -4.94 -15.64 3.64
N THR A 81 -4.57 -16.28 2.54
CA THR A 81 -5.52 -16.97 1.65
C THR A 81 -5.02 -18.39 1.42
N ARG A 82 -5.86 -19.40 1.70
CA ARG A 82 -5.54 -20.81 1.51
C ARG A 82 -6.74 -21.59 0.99
N VAL A 83 -6.47 -22.47 0.04
CA VAL A 83 -7.44 -23.46 -0.43
C VAL A 83 -7.23 -24.73 0.38
N MET A 84 -8.30 -25.32 0.86
CA MET A 84 -8.31 -26.52 1.69
C MET A 84 -9.42 -27.47 1.23
N GLU A 85 -9.17 -28.77 1.31
CA GLU A 85 -10.16 -29.82 1.05
C GLU A 85 -10.48 -30.52 2.37
N LEU A 86 -11.69 -30.30 2.87
CA LEU A 86 -12.13 -30.77 4.18
C LEU A 86 -13.44 -31.55 4.03
N PRO A 87 -13.71 -32.53 4.90
CA PRO A 87 -15.02 -33.17 4.97
C PRO A 87 -16.14 -32.15 5.16
N ILE A 88 -17.30 -32.40 4.56
CA ILE A 88 -18.49 -31.57 4.77
C ILE A 88 -19.04 -31.84 6.17
N LEU A 89 -19.05 -30.82 7.01
CA LEU A 89 -19.57 -30.87 8.37
C LEU A 89 -20.93 -30.18 8.50
N LYS A 90 -21.75 -30.64 9.44
CA LYS A 90 -23.12 -30.13 9.64
C LYS A 90 -23.17 -28.71 10.19
N SER A 91 -22.16 -28.28 10.94
CA SER A 91 -22.16 -26.97 11.58
C SER A 91 -20.99 -26.10 11.10
N LYS A 92 -21.27 -24.80 10.93
CA LYS A 92 -20.23 -23.81 10.60
C LYS A 92 -19.14 -23.73 11.68
N SER A 93 -19.48 -23.98 12.94
CA SER A 93 -18.53 -23.96 14.05
C SER A 93 -17.54 -25.12 13.96
N GLU A 94 -18.02 -26.32 13.63
CA GLU A 94 -17.16 -27.51 13.45
C GLU A 94 -16.23 -27.31 12.24
N THR A 95 -16.78 -26.84 11.12
CA THR A 95 -15.98 -26.52 9.94
C THR A 95 -14.88 -25.48 10.29
N MET A 96 -15.22 -24.42 11.02
CA MET A 96 -14.23 -23.42 11.43
C MET A 96 -13.16 -24.00 12.35
N SER A 97 -13.55 -24.89 13.28
CA SER A 97 -12.59 -25.56 14.17
C SER A 97 -11.62 -26.45 13.38
N MET A 98 -12.12 -27.17 12.38
CA MET A 98 -11.30 -27.98 11.48
C MET A 98 -10.38 -27.11 10.62
N VAL A 99 -10.91 -26.03 9.99
CA VAL A 99 -10.12 -25.04 9.27
C VAL A 99 -8.96 -24.50 10.11
N ARG A 100 -9.25 -24.14 11.36
CA ARG A 100 -8.22 -23.62 12.28
C ARG A 100 -7.17 -24.68 12.61
N SER A 101 -7.58 -25.91 12.85
CA SER A 101 -6.65 -27.03 13.14
C SER A 101 -5.73 -27.34 11.96
N GLU A 102 -6.24 -27.32 10.74
CA GLU A 102 -5.44 -27.54 9.53
C GLU A 102 -4.49 -26.38 9.26
N LEU A 103 -4.95 -25.12 9.43
CA LEU A 103 -4.07 -23.95 9.26
C LEU A 103 -2.94 -23.92 10.29
N ASP A 104 -3.19 -24.33 11.51
CA ASP A 104 -2.21 -24.37 12.61
C ASP A 104 -1.07 -25.35 12.31
N GLN A 105 -1.36 -26.43 11.57
CA GLN A 105 -0.36 -27.40 11.11
C GLN A 105 0.44 -26.89 9.88
N LEU A 106 -0.19 -26.05 9.04
CA LEU A 106 0.40 -25.61 7.77
C LEU A 106 1.21 -24.31 7.92
N LEU A 107 0.88 -23.48 8.88
CA LEU A 107 1.45 -22.13 8.99
C LEU A 107 2.10 -21.92 10.36
N PRO A 108 3.38 -21.51 10.42
CA PRO A 108 4.09 -21.24 11.67
C PRO A 108 3.72 -19.84 12.22
N ILE A 109 2.42 -19.58 12.43
CA ILE A 109 1.90 -18.28 12.90
C ILE A 109 0.87 -18.50 14.00
N ASP A 110 0.68 -17.48 14.86
CA ASP A 110 -0.37 -17.50 15.88
C ASP A 110 -1.72 -17.12 15.28
N LEU A 111 -2.55 -18.12 14.96
CA LEU A 111 -3.88 -17.93 14.40
C LEU A 111 -4.85 -17.18 15.33
N ASN A 112 -4.53 -16.99 16.62
CA ASN A 112 -5.37 -16.18 17.51
C ASN A 112 -5.27 -14.68 17.20
N GLN A 113 -4.24 -14.28 16.47
CA GLN A 113 -4.07 -12.92 15.99
C GLN A 113 -4.81 -12.64 14.66
N TYR A 114 -5.60 -13.62 14.18
CA TYR A 114 -6.32 -13.51 12.91
C TYR A 114 -7.83 -13.73 13.08
N GLN A 115 -8.61 -12.89 12.42
CA GLN A 115 -10.02 -13.15 12.15
C GLN A 115 -10.09 -14.07 10.93
N LEU A 116 -10.65 -15.27 11.11
CA LEU A 116 -10.77 -16.26 10.03
C LEU A 116 -12.20 -16.30 9.51
N VAL A 117 -12.32 -16.33 8.19
CA VAL A 117 -13.58 -16.62 7.48
C VAL A 117 -13.29 -17.61 6.36
N TYR A 118 -14.30 -18.37 5.95
CA TYR A 118 -14.17 -19.31 4.86
C TYR A 118 -15.36 -19.28 3.92
N LYS A 119 -15.15 -19.74 2.70
CA LYS A 119 -16.15 -19.87 1.64
C LYS A 119 -16.04 -21.27 1.04
N LEU A 120 -17.15 -22.00 1.02
CA LEU A 120 -17.23 -23.26 0.29
C LEU A 120 -17.38 -22.95 -1.20
N THR A 121 -16.46 -23.46 -2.01
CA THR A 121 -16.45 -23.20 -3.47
C THR A 121 -16.99 -24.36 -4.27
N ASP A 122 -16.72 -25.58 -3.84
CA ASP A 122 -17.10 -26.80 -4.56
C ASP A 122 -17.27 -27.97 -3.59
N THR A 123 -18.01 -29.00 -4.01
CA THR A 123 -18.17 -30.25 -3.28
C THR A 123 -17.89 -31.43 -4.20
N PHE A 124 -17.19 -32.43 -3.69
CA PHE A 124 -16.83 -33.64 -4.44
C PHE A 124 -16.80 -34.87 -3.52
N ASN A 125 -16.86 -36.04 -4.11
CA ASN A 125 -16.75 -37.30 -3.37
C ASN A 125 -15.33 -37.86 -3.53
N ASP A 126 -14.68 -38.12 -2.41
CA ASP A 126 -13.36 -38.72 -2.36
C ASP A 126 -13.40 -39.98 -1.51
N GLU A 127 -13.21 -41.11 -2.14
CA GLU A 127 -13.26 -42.48 -1.53
C GLU A 127 -14.52 -42.75 -0.69
N GLY A 128 -15.68 -42.19 -1.09
CA GLY A 128 -16.95 -42.37 -0.37
C GLY A 128 -17.19 -41.30 0.73
N ILE A 129 -16.29 -40.39 0.91
CA ILE A 129 -16.43 -39.27 1.83
C ILE A 129 -16.77 -37.99 1.04
N GLU A 130 -17.87 -37.35 1.41
CA GLU A 130 -18.21 -36.03 0.84
C GLU A 130 -17.27 -34.95 1.38
N LYS A 131 -16.45 -34.40 0.50
CA LYS A 131 -15.51 -33.29 0.80
C LYS A 131 -15.94 -32.00 0.14
N GLY A 132 -15.61 -30.91 0.78
CA GLY A 132 -15.75 -29.56 0.24
C GLY A 132 -14.38 -28.92 0.02
N ARG A 133 -14.27 -28.18 -1.08
CA ARG A 133 -13.13 -27.27 -1.30
C ARG A 133 -13.48 -25.91 -0.70
N TYR A 134 -12.67 -25.48 0.25
CA TYR A 134 -12.86 -24.23 0.97
C TYR A 134 -11.74 -23.27 0.65
N ILE A 135 -12.07 -22.01 0.38
CA ILE A 135 -11.11 -20.91 0.43
C ILE A 135 -11.22 -20.28 1.82
N VAL A 136 -10.11 -20.25 2.53
CA VAL A 136 -10.01 -19.66 3.86
C VAL A 136 -9.24 -18.36 3.78
N TYR A 137 -9.80 -17.33 4.39
CA TYR A 137 -9.20 -16.01 4.52
C TYR A 137 -8.93 -15.69 5.98
N GLY A 138 -7.74 -15.18 6.26
CA GLY A 138 -7.34 -14.68 7.57
C GLY A 138 -6.93 -13.22 7.49
N LEU A 139 -7.60 -12.37 8.24
CA LEU A 139 -7.28 -10.95 8.39
C LEU A 139 -6.67 -10.72 9.77
N PRO A 140 -5.52 -10.05 9.91
CA PRO A 140 -4.97 -9.70 11.22
C PRO A 140 -5.98 -8.95 12.08
N THR A 141 -6.11 -9.37 13.34
CA THR A 141 -7.12 -8.83 14.26
C THR A 141 -6.93 -7.33 14.51
N ASN A 142 -5.68 -6.85 14.57
CA ASN A 142 -5.39 -5.44 14.72
C ASN A 142 -5.92 -4.61 13.53
N ILE A 143 -5.72 -5.08 12.29
CA ILE A 143 -6.28 -4.42 11.09
C ILE A 143 -7.80 -4.42 11.16
N TYR A 144 -8.41 -5.57 11.46
CA TYR A 144 -9.86 -5.68 11.62
C TYR A 144 -10.40 -4.67 12.66
N GLU A 145 -9.76 -4.54 13.80
CA GLU A 145 -10.17 -3.62 14.88
C GLU A 145 -10.00 -2.16 14.46
N GLU A 146 -8.93 -1.80 13.74
CA GLU A 146 -8.74 -0.46 13.18
C GLU A 146 -9.91 -0.06 12.26
N TYR A 147 -10.40 -0.97 11.41
CA TYR A 147 -11.53 -0.71 10.52
C TYR A 147 -12.87 -0.64 11.25
N ILE A 148 -13.06 -1.42 12.30
CA ILE A 148 -14.22 -1.29 13.19
C ILE A 148 -14.20 0.07 13.88
N GLN A 149 -13.05 0.48 14.42
CA GLN A 149 -12.87 1.77 15.07
C GLN A 149 -13.13 2.94 14.09
N LEU A 150 -12.62 2.85 12.88
CA LEU A 150 -12.88 3.85 11.83
C LEU A 150 -14.38 4.00 11.59
N ALA A 151 -15.10 2.89 11.42
CA ALA A 151 -16.53 2.92 11.17
C ALA A 151 -17.31 3.49 12.36
N ASP A 152 -16.95 3.13 13.59
CA ASP A 152 -17.57 3.63 14.80
C ASP A 152 -17.35 5.16 14.93
N ARG A 153 -16.13 5.65 14.68
CA ARG A 153 -15.79 7.09 14.68
C ARG A 153 -16.59 7.87 13.65
N LEU A 154 -16.76 7.34 12.43
CA LEU A 154 -17.54 7.94 11.34
C LEU A 154 -19.05 7.71 11.49
N LYS A 155 -19.49 7.00 12.53
CA LYS A 155 -20.89 6.63 12.76
C LYS A 155 -21.50 5.89 11.56
N LEU A 156 -20.73 4.98 10.96
CA LEU A 156 -21.16 4.13 9.86
C LEU A 156 -21.75 2.81 10.40
N GLU A 157 -22.77 2.32 9.72
CA GLU A 157 -23.37 1.02 9.96
C GLU A 157 -22.74 -0.02 9.02
N LEU A 158 -21.78 -0.77 9.50
CA LEU A 158 -21.10 -1.75 8.67
C LEU A 158 -22.05 -2.90 8.28
N LYS A 159 -22.15 -3.12 6.99
CA LYS A 159 -22.81 -4.30 6.38
C LYS A 159 -21.81 -5.41 6.13
N ALA A 160 -20.58 -5.06 5.75
CA ALA A 160 -19.49 -6.00 5.57
C ALA A 160 -18.13 -5.33 5.73
N ILE A 161 -17.15 -6.17 6.07
CA ILE A 161 -15.72 -5.96 5.81
C ILE A 161 -15.31 -7.05 4.83
N ASP A 162 -14.85 -6.65 3.65
CA ASP A 162 -14.49 -7.50 2.53
C ASP A 162 -13.01 -7.32 2.15
N LEU A 163 -12.48 -8.23 1.35
CA LEU A 163 -11.15 -8.13 0.77
C LEU A 163 -11.22 -7.74 -0.69
N ALA A 164 -10.25 -6.95 -1.16
CA ALA A 164 -10.17 -6.55 -2.56
C ALA A 164 -10.11 -7.77 -3.51
N SER A 165 -9.40 -8.83 -3.13
CA SER A 165 -9.31 -10.08 -3.90
C SER A 165 -10.68 -10.78 -4.04
N ASN A 166 -11.47 -10.85 -2.95
CA ASN A 166 -12.80 -11.46 -2.99
C ASN A 166 -13.80 -10.65 -3.82
N CYS A 167 -13.55 -9.36 -4.08
CA CYS A 167 -14.41 -8.57 -4.95
C CYS A 167 -14.48 -9.14 -6.37
N LEU A 168 -13.40 -9.69 -6.90
CA LEU A 168 -13.35 -10.25 -8.26
C LEU A 168 -14.22 -11.50 -8.44
N ASP A 169 -14.37 -12.32 -7.40
CA ASP A 169 -15.25 -13.50 -7.43
C ASP A 169 -16.68 -13.16 -7.86
N LYS A 170 -17.14 -11.96 -7.49
CA LYS A 170 -18.52 -11.50 -7.74
C LYS A 170 -18.83 -11.35 -9.22
N ILE A 171 -17.81 -11.22 -10.08
CA ILE A 171 -18.00 -11.17 -11.53
C ILE A 171 -18.65 -12.47 -12.02
N ALA A 172 -18.10 -13.60 -11.62
CA ALA A 172 -18.65 -14.90 -12.01
C ALA A 172 -19.89 -15.28 -11.19
N GLU A 173 -19.91 -15.00 -9.88
CA GLU A 173 -21.04 -15.32 -9.00
C GLU A 173 -22.35 -14.63 -9.40
N HIS A 174 -22.26 -13.44 -9.97
CA HIS A 174 -23.42 -12.70 -10.46
C HIS A 174 -23.56 -12.73 -11.99
N ASN A 175 -22.77 -13.61 -12.65
CA ASN A 175 -22.77 -13.77 -14.11
C ASN A 175 -22.63 -12.42 -14.85
N LEU A 176 -21.70 -11.59 -14.35
CA LEU A 176 -21.41 -10.30 -14.95
C LEU A 176 -20.47 -10.46 -16.15
N THR A 177 -20.60 -9.58 -17.13
CA THR A 177 -19.66 -9.49 -18.25
C THR A 177 -18.65 -8.38 -18.02
N ILE A 178 -17.42 -8.60 -18.48
CA ILE A 178 -16.37 -7.59 -18.59
C ILE A 178 -16.28 -7.20 -20.06
N ASN A 179 -16.40 -5.91 -20.39
CA ASN A 179 -16.35 -5.42 -21.78
C ASN A 179 -17.27 -6.22 -22.71
N LYS A 180 -18.48 -6.60 -22.21
CA LYS A 180 -19.51 -7.40 -22.90
C LYS A 180 -19.18 -8.91 -23.07
N GLU A 181 -18.06 -9.40 -22.53
CA GLU A 181 -17.70 -10.81 -22.57
C GLU A 181 -17.82 -11.43 -21.16
N HIS A 182 -18.30 -12.68 -21.08
CA HIS A 182 -18.26 -13.47 -19.85
C HIS A 182 -16.86 -14.04 -19.61
N LEU A 183 -16.47 -14.10 -18.34
CA LEU A 183 -15.31 -14.91 -17.97
C LEU A 183 -15.63 -16.38 -18.25
N LYS A 184 -14.78 -17.05 -19.00
CA LYS A 184 -14.92 -18.46 -19.24
C LYS A 184 -14.57 -19.24 -17.98
N THR A 185 -15.35 -20.24 -17.65
CA THR A 185 -15.15 -21.05 -16.44
C THR A 185 -13.94 -21.98 -16.53
N ASP A 186 -13.57 -22.38 -17.72
CA ASP A 186 -12.47 -23.30 -18.02
C ASP A 186 -11.12 -22.59 -18.29
N GLU A 187 -11.09 -21.26 -18.27
CA GLU A 187 -9.88 -20.46 -18.48
C GLU A 187 -9.53 -19.67 -17.21
N ALA A 188 -8.24 -19.57 -16.93
CA ALA A 188 -7.75 -18.63 -15.92
C ALA A 188 -7.51 -17.25 -16.53
N ALA A 189 -7.94 -16.21 -15.81
CA ALA A 189 -7.69 -14.81 -16.16
C ALA A 189 -6.93 -14.11 -15.03
N ALA A 190 -5.88 -13.36 -15.37
CA ALA A 190 -5.19 -12.51 -14.42
C ALA A 190 -5.83 -11.12 -14.38
N PHE A 191 -5.83 -10.52 -13.20
CA PHE A 191 -6.33 -9.18 -12.93
C PHE A 191 -5.23 -8.37 -12.26
N ILE A 192 -4.84 -7.25 -12.87
CA ILE A 192 -3.78 -6.37 -12.38
C ILE A 192 -4.40 -5.04 -11.92
N ASP A 193 -4.42 -4.82 -10.61
CA ASP A 193 -4.83 -3.55 -9.99
C ASP A 193 -3.60 -2.64 -9.84
N VAL A 194 -3.46 -1.66 -10.72
CA VAL A 194 -2.34 -0.71 -10.70
C VAL A 194 -2.63 0.39 -9.68
N GLY A 195 -1.99 0.27 -8.53
CA GLY A 195 -2.13 1.19 -7.40
C GLY A 195 -0.97 2.17 -7.25
N TYR A 196 -1.11 3.11 -6.29
CA TYR A 196 -0.08 4.10 -5.99
C TYR A 196 1.15 3.46 -5.34
N SER A 197 0.96 2.75 -4.22
CA SER A 197 2.07 2.17 -3.44
C SER A 197 2.29 0.70 -3.72
N ASN A 198 1.34 0.03 -4.35
CA ASN A 198 1.38 -1.39 -4.61
C ASN A 198 0.62 -1.74 -5.88
N ILE A 199 0.95 -2.88 -6.46
CA ILE A 199 0.21 -3.48 -7.57
C ILE A 199 -0.27 -4.86 -7.09
N THR A 200 -1.56 -5.12 -7.26
CA THR A 200 -2.14 -6.43 -6.93
C THR A 200 -2.31 -7.25 -8.20
N PHE A 201 -1.74 -8.45 -8.21
CA PHE A 201 -1.89 -9.45 -9.26
C PHE A 201 -2.74 -10.59 -8.73
N SER A 202 -3.95 -10.74 -9.24
CA SER A 202 -4.89 -11.81 -8.87
C SER A 202 -5.18 -12.70 -10.06
N VAL A 203 -5.36 -14.01 -9.84
CA VAL A 203 -5.80 -14.95 -10.86
C VAL A 203 -7.16 -15.52 -10.48
N VAL A 204 -8.13 -15.31 -11.35
CA VAL A 204 -9.48 -15.87 -11.24
C VAL A 204 -9.58 -17.07 -12.18
N CYS A 205 -9.92 -18.21 -11.61
CA CYS A 205 -10.17 -19.47 -12.33
C CYS A 205 -11.46 -20.11 -11.79
N ASN A 206 -12.28 -20.65 -12.65
CA ASN A 206 -13.60 -21.16 -12.25
C ASN A 206 -14.43 -20.14 -11.45
N GLY A 207 -14.26 -18.84 -11.76
CA GLY A 207 -14.97 -17.77 -11.10
C GLY A 207 -14.55 -17.48 -9.65
N LYS A 208 -13.37 -17.93 -9.24
CA LYS A 208 -12.81 -17.71 -7.91
C LYS A 208 -11.39 -17.18 -7.99
N ASP A 209 -11.05 -16.24 -7.08
CA ASP A 209 -9.67 -15.84 -6.87
C ASP A 209 -8.90 -17.00 -6.22
N VAL A 210 -8.02 -17.59 -7.02
CA VAL A 210 -7.24 -18.78 -6.62
C VAL A 210 -5.78 -18.43 -6.32
N PHE A 211 -5.34 -17.24 -6.69
CA PHE A 211 -3.97 -16.79 -6.47
C PHE A 211 -3.91 -15.27 -6.45
N THR A 212 -3.40 -14.70 -5.36
CA THR A 212 -3.17 -13.26 -5.26
C THR A 212 -1.76 -12.98 -4.75
N ARG A 213 -1.10 -11.99 -5.35
CA ARG A 213 0.17 -11.41 -4.92
C ARG A 213 0.08 -9.89 -4.99
N ILE A 214 0.63 -9.25 -3.98
CA ILE A 214 0.72 -7.79 -3.92
C ILE A 214 2.20 -7.43 -3.97
N SER A 215 2.61 -6.73 -5.03
CA SER A 215 3.93 -6.11 -5.14
C SER A 215 3.96 -4.80 -4.35
N SER A 216 5.04 -4.53 -3.65
CA SER A 216 5.25 -3.24 -2.99
C SER A 216 5.70 -2.13 -3.96
N ASN A 217 5.98 -2.47 -5.23
CA ASN A 217 6.40 -1.53 -6.26
C ASN A 217 5.15 -0.98 -6.96
N GLY A 218 4.75 0.24 -6.61
CA GLY A 218 3.62 0.93 -7.24
C GLY A 218 4.05 2.11 -8.10
N VAL A 219 3.08 2.86 -8.59
CA VAL A 219 3.34 4.06 -9.42
C VAL A 219 4.09 5.15 -8.63
N ASN A 220 4.02 5.13 -7.29
CA ASN A 220 4.78 6.05 -6.44
C ASN A 220 6.30 5.94 -6.65
N ASP A 221 6.80 4.75 -6.90
CA ASP A 221 8.24 4.53 -7.10
C ASP A 221 8.67 5.08 -8.46
N LEU A 222 7.85 4.88 -9.49
CA LEU A 222 8.02 5.56 -10.78
C LEU A 222 8.04 7.08 -10.63
N ILE A 223 7.04 7.66 -9.92
CA ILE A 223 6.96 9.12 -9.71
C ILE A 223 8.20 9.64 -8.96
N LYS A 224 8.64 8.94 -7.91
CA LYS A 224 9.83 9.33 -7.14
C LYS A 224 11.10 9.24 -7.96
N ASN A 225 11.30 8.14 -8.69
CA ASN A 225 12.46 7.97 -9.55
C ASN A 225 12.51 9.05 -10.62
N TYR A 226 11.39 9.31 -11.28
CA TYR A 226 11.27 10.36 -12.29
C TYR A 226 11.56 11.75 -11.72
N SER A 227 10.94 12.08 -10.58
CA SER A 227 11.16 13.34 -9.85
C SER A 227 12.63 13.54 -9.47
N ALA A 228 13.28 12.48 -8.97
CA ALA A 228 14.69 12.54 -8.56
C ALA A 228 15.65 12.76 -9.73
N VAL A 229 15.46 12.03 -10.82
CA VAL A 229 16.34 12.11 -11.99
C VAL A 229 16.23 13.47 -12.69
N PHE A 230 15.02 14.00 -12.84
CA PHE A 230 14.79 15.28 -13.53
C PHE A 230 14.72 16.48 -12.60
N ASN A 231 14.98 16.30 -11.31
CA ASN A 231 14.94 17.35 -10.27
C ASN A 231 13.62 18.14 -10.30
N LEU A 232 12.50 17.42 -10.40
CA LEU A 232 11.15 17.99 -10.44
C LEU A 232 10.47 17.87 -9.07
N SER A 233 9.45 18.70 -8.81
CA SER A 233 8.52 18.42 -7.73
C SER A 233 7.68 17.17 -8.07
N LEU A 234 7.12 16.50 -7.06
CA LEU A 234 6.28 15.32 -7.30
C LEU A 234 5.05 15.66 -8.15
N GLU A 235 4.49 16.86 -7.99
CA GLU A 235 3.36 17.35 -8.77
C GLU A 235 3.73 17.49 -10.26
N ASN A 236 4.88 18.13 -10.53
CA ASN A 236 5.37 18.31 -11.90
C ASN A 236 5.73 16.96 -12.55
N ALA A 237 6.33 16.04 -11.79
CA ALA A 237 6.61 14.69 -12.26
C ALA A 237 5.33 13.93 -12.65
N ILE A 238 4.26 14.05 -11.85
CA ILE A 238 2.95 13.44 -12.17
C ILE A 238 2.37 14.03 -13.46
N GLU A 239 2.43 15.36 -13.63
CA GLU A 239 1.89 16.00 -14.84
C GLU A 239 2.67 15.61 -16.09
N GLU A 240 4.00 15.56 -16.02
CA GLU A 240 4.81 15.10 -17.14
C GLU A 240 4.56 13.62 -17.47
N LEU A 241 4.50 12.74 -16.46
CA LEU A 241 4.23 11.31 -16.66
C LEU A 241 2.88 11.03 -17.33
N LYS A 242 1.89 11.90 -17.18
CA LYS A 242 0.60 11.78 -17.89
C LYS A 242 0.72 11.99 -19.39
N THR A 243 1.75 12.70 -19.84
CA THR A 243 1.97 13.01 -21.27
C THR A 243 2.86 11.97 -21.96
N LEU A 244 3.60 11.17 -21.20
CA LEU A 244 4.46 10.11 -21.74
C LEU A 244 3.63 8.89 -22.15
N SER A 245 4.09 8.20 -23.19
CA SER A 245 3.49 6.94 -23.66
C SER A 245 4.56 5.87 -23.85
N LEU A 246 4.28 4.65 -23.41
CA LEU A 246 5.16 3.49 -23.59
C LEU A 246 5.22 2.97 -25.04
N THR A 247 4.38 3.51 -25.93
CA THR A 247 4.27 3.06 -27.34
C THR A 247 4.65 4.11 -28.35
N ASP A 248 4.96 5.34 -27.93
CA ASP A 248 5.35 6.43 -28.84
C ASP A 248 6.84 6.35 -29.19
N TYR A 249 7.14 5.51 -30.16
CA TYR A 249 8.47 5.41 -30.78
C TYR A 249 8.66 6.39 -31.97
N GLU A 250 7.84 7.44 -32.09
CA GLU A 250 8.03 8.43 -33.14
C GLU A 250 9.32 9.21 -32.89
N GLU A 251 10.22 9.15 -33.86
CA GLU A 251 11.63 9.59 -33.84
C GLU A 251 11.88 11.08 -33.56
N ASN A 252 10.86 11.88 -33.33
CA ASN A 252 11.02 13.33 -33.28
C ASN A 252 10.38 13.92 -32.01
N LEU A 253 11.16 14.17 -31.00
CA LEU A 253 10.91 15.13 -29.92
C LEU A 253 10.69 14.61 -28.48
N MET A 254 10.62 13.34 -28.22
CA MET A 254 10.63 12.89 -26.83
C MET A 254 12.06 12.75 -26.32
N ASP A 255 12.32 13.34 -25.16
CA ASP A 255 13.52 13.08 -24.39
C ASP A 255 13.58 11.56 -24.08
N THR A 256 14.39 10.83 -24.83
CA THR A 256 14.53 9.37 -24.71
C THR A 256 14.88 8.94 -23.29
N SER A 257 15.49 9.83 -22.49
CA SER A 257 15.80 9.59 -21.08
C SER A 257 14.54 9.54 -20.22
N LYS A 258 13.49 10.31 -20.54
CA LYS A 258 12.21 10.30 -19.80
C LYS A 258 11.44 9.01 -20.04
N LEU A 259 11.42 8.56 -21.28
CA LEU A 259 10.79 7.30 -21.64
C LEU A 259 11.52 6.10 -21.01
N SER A 260 12.87 6.11 -21.03
CA SER A 260 13.67 5.05 -20.41
C SER A 260 13.32 4.83 -18.93
N ILE A 261 13.13 5.89 -18.15
CA ILE A 261 12.75 5.74 -16.73
C ILE A 261 11.36 5.13 -16.58
N LEU A 262 10.41 5.51 -17.44
CA LEU A 262 9.09 4.90 -17.45
C LEU A 262 9.17 3.41 -17.80
N GLU A 263 9.92 3.06 -18.83
CA GLU A 263 10.16 1.69 -19.28
C GLU A 263 10.87 0.86 -18.20
N ASP A 264 11.93 1.38 -17.57
CA ASP A 264 12.69 0.70 -16.52
C ASP A 264 11.78 0.33 -15.34
N ASN A 265 10.94 1.26 -14.90
CA ASN A 265 10.01 0.98 -13.79
C ASN A 265 8.92 -0.03 -14.19
N VAL A 266 8.37 0.09 -15.41
CA VAL A 266 7.34 -0.86 -15.89
C VAL A 266 7.96 -2.24 -16.15
N SER A 267 9.21 -2.33 -16.59
CA SER A 267 9.90 -3.60 -16.79
C SER A 267 10.10 -4.36 -15.47
N MET A 268 10.31 -3.67 -14.35
CA MET A 268 10.33 -4.30 -13.02
C MET A 268 8.98 -4.97 -12.69
N TRP A 269 7.86 -4.31 -13.04
CA TRP A 269 6.53 -4.91 -12.87
C TRP A 269 6.35 -6.14 -13.76
N ILE A 270 6.80 -6.05 -15.02
CA ILE A 270 6.75 -7.17 -15.98
C ILE A 270 7.54 -8.37 -15.48
N ASP A 271 8.72 -8.16 -14.93
CA ASP A 271 9.53 -9.24 -14.36
C ASP A 271 8.81 -9.94 -13.20
N GLU A 272 8.13 -9.18 -12.35
CA GLU A 272 7.31 -9.75 -11.27
C GLU A 272 6.10 -10.51 -11.83
N PHE A 273 5.37 -9.93 -12.78
CA PHE A 273 4.21 -10.59 -13.39
C PHE A 273 4.62 -11.87 -14.11
N ASN A 274 5.73 -11.85 -14.84
CA ASN A 274 6.27 -13.05 -15.47
C ASN A 274 6.63 -14.15 -14.46
N ARG A 275 7.13 -13.79 -13.26
CA ARG A 275 7.35 -14.76 -12.17
C ARG A 275 6.02 -15.32 -11.66
N TYR A 276 5.00 -14.48 -11.46
CA TYR A 276 3.68 -14.90 -10.99
C TYR A 276 2.97 -15.79 -12.01
N ILE A 277 2.99 -15.42 -13.29
CA ILE A 277 2.41 -16.18 -14.40
C ILE A 277 3.10 -17.55 -14.50
N ARG A 278 4.43 -17.59 -14.51
CA ARG A 278 5.18 -18.87 -14.56
C ARG A 278 4.89 -19.75 -13.36
N TYR A 279 4.87 -19.18 -12.17
CA TYR A 279 4.55 -19.91 -10.95
C TYR A 279 3.14 -20.50 -11.00
N TYR A 280 2.14 -19.71 -11.36
CA TYR A 280 0.77 -20.17 -11.46
C TYR A 280 0.62 -21.24 -12.53
N ASN A 281 1.10 -20.99 -13.76
CA ASN A 281 0.97 -21.90 -14.88
C ASN A 281 1.72 -23.23 -14.67
N SER A 282 2.85 -23.23 -13.96
CA SER A 282 3.60 -24.45 -13.64
C SER A 282 2.83 -25.38 -12.71
N ASN A 283 2.02 -24.81 -11.81
CA ASN A 283 1.19 -25.56 -10.86
C ASN A 283 -0.22 -25.86 -11.38
N ASN A 284 -0.66 -25.24 -12.48
CA ASN A 284 -2.02 -25.35 -13.02
C ASN A 284 -1.98 -25.56 -14.53
N LYS A 285 -1.44 -26.70 -14.97
CA LYS A 285 -1.18 -26.98 -16.40
C LYS A 285 -2.44 -26.98 -17.28
N ASP A 286 -3.57 -27.39 -16.70
CA ASP A 286 -4.86 -27.48 -17.42
C ASP A 286 -5.61 -26.14 -17.46
N ASN A 287 -5.28 -25.22 -16.57
CA ASN A 287 -5.93 -23.92 -16.43
C ASN A 287 -4.90 -22.79 -16.41
N GLN A 288 -4.15 -22.64 -17.49
CA GLN A 288 -3.15 -21.58 -17.62
C GLN A 288 -3.80 -20.21 -17.87
N ILE A 289 -3.13 -19.15 -17.47
CA ILE A 289 -3.59 -17.78 -17.69
C ILE A 289 -3.64 -17.50 -19.20
N GLN A 290 -4.85 -17.17 -19.70
CA GLN A 290 -5.09 -16.86 -21.10
C GLN A 290 -5.20 -15.35 -21.36
N LYS A 291 -5.84 -14.62 -20.44
CA LYS A 291 -6.09 -13.19 -20.56
C LYS A 291 -5.61 -12.45 -19.32
N ILE A 292 -5.22 -11.21 -19.52
CA ILE A 292 -4.85 -10.27 -18.45
C ILE A 292 -5.79 -9.07 -18.52
N TYR A 293 -6.42 -8.73 -17.41
CA TYR A 293 -7.24 -7.53 -17.27
C TYR A 293 -6.53 -6.50 -16.40
N ILE A 294 -6.39 -5.27 -16.90
CA ILE A 294 -5.78 -4.15 -16.18
C ILE A 294 -6.85 -3.22 -15.66
N TYR A 295 -6.74 -2.83 -14.41
CA TYR A 295 -7.61 -1.85 -13.76
C TYR A 295 -6.86 -1.13 -12.62
N GLY A 296 -7.55 -0.29 -11.86
CA GLY A 296 -6.96 0.48 -10.77
C GLY A 296 -6.79 1.96 -11.11
N THR A 297 -6.56 2.77 -10.10
CA THR A 297 -6.50 4.24 -10.19
C THR A 297 -5.42 4.73 -11.16
N TYR A 298 -4.35 3.96 -11.30
CA TYR A 298 -3.19 4.34 -12.11
C TYR A 298 -3.00 3.46 -13.36
N SER A 299 -4.02 2.70 -13.75
CA SER A 299 -3.99 1.86 -14.95
C SER A 299 -4.04 2.66 -16.27
N ASN A 300 -4.19 3.99 -16.20
CA ASN A 300 -4.29 4.89 -17.35
C ASN A 300 -2.92 5.42 -17.85
N ILE A 301 -1.80 4.75 -17.49
CA ILE A 301 -0.50 5.05 -18.11
C ILE A 301 -0.62 4.77 -19.61
N ASN A 302 -0.29 5.79 -20.44
CA ASN A 302 -0.42 5.68 -21.88
C ASN A 302 0.46 4.56 -22.42
N GLY A 303 -0.10 3.69 -23.27
CA GLY A 303 0.60 2.54 -23.85
C GLY A 303 0.82 1.36 -22.90
N LEU A 304 0.46 1.44 -21.62
CA LEU A 304 0.71 0.36 -20.64
C LEU A 304 0.09 -0.98 -21.08
N LYS A 305 -1.13 -0.95 -21.59
CA LYS A 305 -1.83 -2.17 -22.04
C LYS A 305 -1.01 -2.88 -23.14
N ASP A 306 -0.63 -2.15 -24.18
CA ASP A 306 0.06 -2.72 -25.34
C ASP A 306 1.49 -3.13 -24.97
N TYR A 307 2.14 -2.37 -24.09
CA TYR A 307 3.45 -2.69 -23.56
C TYR A 307 3.43 -3.98 -22.73
N LEU A 308 2.44 -4.17 -21.84
CA LEU A 308 2.27 -5.41 -21.10
C LEU A 308 1.93 -6.59 -22.02
N GLU A 309 1.06 -6.41 -23.01
CA GLU A 309 0.69 -7.44 -23.98
C GLU A 309 1.91 -7.97 -24.74
N SER A 310 2.77 -7.06 -25.21
CA SER A 310 3.99 -7.42 -25.97
C SER A 310 5.04 -8.17 -25.13
N HIS A 311 5.11 -7.90 -23.82
CA HIS A 311 6.15 -8.47 -22.95
C HIS A 311 5.70 -9.69 -22.13
N LEU A 312 4.40 -9.83 -21.87
CA LEU A 312 3.85 -10.96 -21.12
C LEU A 312 3.37 -12.10 -22.03
N ASN A 313 3.26 -11.86 -23.33
CA ASN A 313 2.74 -12.81 -24.32
C ASN A 313 1.32 -13.33 -23.99
N ASN A 314 0.52 -12.53 -23.30
CA ASN A 314 -0.88 -12.80 -22.97
C ASN A 314 -1.75 -11.67 -23.51
N GLN A 315 -2.91 -11.99 -24.05
CA GLN A 315 -3.89 -10.98 -24.42
C GLN A 315 -4.19 -10.07 -23.23
N THR A 316 -3.92 -8.79 -23.36
CA THR A 316 -4.10 -7.80 -22.30
C THR A 316 -5.23 -6.84 -22.64
N LEU A 317 -6.17 -6.68 -21.71
CA LEU A 317 -7.37 -5.87 -21.89
C LEU A 317 -7.51 -4.89 -20.72
N THR A 318 -8.00 -3.70 -20.99
CA THR A 318 -8.41 -2.75 -19.96
C THR A 318 -9.87 -2.98 -19.61
N ILE A 319 -10.23 -2.97 -18.33
CA ILE A 319 -11.63 -3.08 -17.90
C ILE A 319 -12.29 -1.72 -18.05
N ASN A 320 -13.19 -1.58 -19.01
CA ASN A 320 -13.91 -0.32 -19.28
C ASN A 320 -15.35 -0.35 -18.75
N GLU A 321 -15.97 -1.52 -18.71
CA GLU A 321 -17.35 -1.69 -18.23
C GLU A 321 -17.56 -3.09 -17.65
N ILE A 322 -18.54 -3.17 -16.75
CA ILE A 322 -19.17 -4.42 -16.29
C ILE A 322 -20.68 -4.30 -16.52
N SER A 323 -21.29 -5.41 -16.90
CA SER A 323 -22.76 -5.44 -17.11
C SER A 323 -23.52 -5.10 -15.83
N ASN A 324 -24.77 -4.69 -16.01
CA ASN A 324 -25.71 -4.41 -14.92
C ASN A 324 -25.31 -3.24 -13.99
N VAL A 325 -24.44 -2.35 -14.45
CA VAL A 325 -24.10 -1.10 -13.75
C VAL A 325 -24.81 0.07 -14.44
N SER A 326 -25.45 0.93 -13.64
CA SER A 326 -26.13 2.14 -14.11
C SER A 326 -25.68 3.35 -13.31
N TYR A 327 -25.68 4.50 -13.96
CA TYR A 327 -25.29 5.77 -13.36
C TYR A 327 -26.50 6.62 -13.05
N LYS A 328 -26.46 7.40 -11.98
CA LYS A 328 -27.54 8.28 -11.53
C LYS A 328 -27.03 9.70 -11.29
N GLY A 329 -27.95 10.67 -11.39
CA GLY A 329 -27.61 12.09 -11.22
C GLY A 329 -26.76 12.60 -12.39
N ASN A 330 -25.62 13.23 -12.08
CA ASN A 330 -24.71 13.80 -13.08
C ASN A 330 -23.62 12.81 -13.55
N LEU A 331 -23.68 11.55 -13.09
CA LEU A 331 -22.73 10.51 -13.51
C LEU A 331 -23.22 9.85 -14.80
N ASN A 332 -22.28 9.59 -15.69
CA ASN A 332 -22.47 8.80 -16.90
C ASN A 332 -21.18 8.00 -17.19
N ALA A 333 -21.20 7.18 -18.22
CA ALA A 333 -20.04 6.36 -18.58
C ALA A 333 -18.81 7.20 -18.98
N ASP A 334 -19.00 8.41 -19.52
CA ASP A 334 -17.91 9.24 -20.04
C ASP A 334 -17.15 9.98 -18.92
N ASN A 335 -17.84 10.30 -17.81
CA ASN A 335 -17.25 11.04 -16.69
C ASN A 335 -16.94 10.17 -15.46
N PHE A 336 -17.14 8.85 -15.55
CA PHE A 336 -16.88 7.90 -14.48
C PHE A 336 -15.67 7.02 -14.81
N ASP A 337 -14.60 7.14 -14.03
CA ASP A 337 -13.44 6.26 -14.16
C ASP A 337 -13.74 4.87 -13.60
N PHE A 338 -14.34 4.05 -14.44
CA PHE A 338 -14.77 2.69 -14.07
C PHE A 338 -13.62 1.84 -13.51
N LYS A 339 -12.45 1.93 -14.13
CA LYS A 339 -11.26 1.15 -13.74
C LYS A 339 -10.82 1.44 -12.31
N ALA A 340 -10.88 2.70 -11.92
CA ALA A 340 -10.48 3.11 -10.58
C ALA A 340 -11.42 2.53 -9.49
N TYR A 341 -12.70 2.34 -9.78
CA TYR A 341 -13.71 1.95 -8.79
C TYR A 341 -14.20 0.50 -8.90
N LEU A 342 -13.51 -0.36 -9.65
CA LEU A 342 -13.95 -1.74 -9.89
C LEU A 342 -14.26 -2.50 -8.59
N ASN A 343 -13.32 -2.54 -7.65
CA ASN A 343 -13.52 -3.25 -6.38
C ASN A 343 -14.70 -2.66 -5.59
N ALA A 344 -14.83 -1.33 -5.57
CA ALA A 344 -15.92 -0.65 -4.89
C ALA A 344 -17.30 -0.97 -5.52
N ILE A 345 -17.37 -1.11 -6.84
CA ILE A 345 -18.58 -1.53 -7.54
C ILE A 345 -18.92 -2.99 -7.20
N LEU A 346 -17.91 -3.87 -7.32
CA LEU A 346 -18.11 -5.29 -7.10
C LEU A 346 -18.49 -5.61 -5.64
N SER A 347 -17.97 -4.87 -4.66
CA SER A 347 -18.36 -5.05 -3.26
C SER A 347 -19.85 -4.85 -3.00
N LEU A 348 -20.54 -4.04 -3.81
CA LEU A 348 -21.99 -3.84 -3.69
C LEU A 348 -22.82 -5.09 -4.05
N TYR A 349 -22.20 -6.07 -4.72
CA TYR A 349 -22.83 -7.35 -5.03
C TYR A 349 -22.76 -8.36 -3.88
N ILE A 350 -22.22 -7.98 -2.71
CA ILE A 350 -22.08 -8.87 -1.56
C ILE A 350 -23.39 -9.55 -1.19
N ASP A 351 -23.33 -10.84 -0.96
CA ASP A 351 -24.44 -11.71 -0.58
C ASP A 351 -24.21 -12.37 0.79
N LYS A 352 -25.25 -13.06 1.31
CA LYS A 352 -25.16 -13.79 2.58
C LYS A 352 -24.16 -14.97 2.55
N LYS A 353 -23.81 -15.44 1.36
CA LYS A 353 -22.87 -16.56 1.16
C LYS A 353 -21.43 -16.09 1.03
N ASP A 354 -21.22 -14.80 0.77
CA ASP A 354 -19.90 -14.21 0.66
C ASP A 354 -19.16 -14.18 1.98
N ILE A 355 -17.84 -14.04 1.89
CA ILE A 355 -17.04 -13.77 3.08
C ILE A 355 -17.43 -12.40 3.66
N ASN A 356 -17.50 -12.37 4.98
CA ASN A 356 -17.72 -11.13 5.71
C ASN A 356 -17.11 -11.27 7.10
N PHE A 357 -16.09 -10.50 7.39
CA PHE A 357 -15.42 -10.53 8.69
C PHE A 357 -16.29 -10.02 9.85
N LEU A 358 -17.48 -9.48 9.59
CA LEU A 358 -18.43 -9.05 10.64
C LEU A 358 -19.29 -10.19 11.22
N THR A 359 -19.18 -11.41 10.74
CA THR A 359 -20.14 -12.50 11.08
C THR A 359 -20.26 -12.82 12.55
N ASP A 360 -19.22 -12.57 13.35
CA ASP A 360 -19.24 -12.90 14.79
C ASP A 360 -19.87 -11.82 15.68
N LYS A 361 -19.93 -10.55 15.25
CA LYS A 361 -20.55 -9.46 16.05
C LYS A 361 -22.08 -9.47 16.01
N LYS A 362 -22.72 -10.02 14.97
CA LYS A 362 -24.19 -10.09 14.91
C LYS A 362 -24.82 -10.99 15.98
N LYS A 363 -24.07 -11.89 16.61
CA LYS A 363 -24.58 -12.74 17.70
C LYS A 363 -24.65 -12.05 19.06
N LYS A 364 -23.88 -10.99 19.31
CA LYS A 364 -23.93 -10.26 20.59
C LYS A 364 -25.09 -9.28 20.72
N HIS A 365 -25.77 -8.90 19.62
CA HIS A 365 -26.91 -7.97 19.67
C HIS A 365 -28.29 -8.63 19.54
N LYS A 366 -28.38 -9.96 19.48
CA LYS A 366 -29.64 -10.70 19.55
C LYS A 366 -29.73 -11.54 20.81
N SER A 367 -29.55 -10.94 21.97
CA SER A 367 -29.89 -11.58 23.21
C SER A 367 -30.89 -10.68 23.96
N ASN A 368 -32.06 -11.27 24.17
CA ASN A 368 -33.06 -10.90 25.17
C ASN A 368 -34.02 -9.76 24.84
N PHE A 369 -34.90 -10.01 23.90
CA PHE A 369 -36.23 -9.39 23.95
C PHE A 369 -37.21 -10.36 24.62
N LYS A 370 -37.09 -10.50 25.95
CA LYS A 370 -38.13 -11.04 26.82
C LYS A 370 -38.14 -10.21 28.06
N THR A 371 -38.90 -9.14 28.07
CA THR A 371 -39.57 -8.59 29.25
C THR A 371 -40.34 -7.33 28.86
N GLY A 372 -41.52 -7.52 28.28
CA GLY A 372 -42.48 -6.45 28.02
C GLY A 372 -43.20 -5.92 29.25
N VAL A 373 -42.76 -6.27 30.45
CA VAL A 373 -43.40 -5.83 31.72
C VAL A 373 -42.49 -4.94 32.57
N ALA A 374 -41.18 -4.97 32.37
CA ALA A 374 -40.24 -4.09 33.09
C ALA A 374 -40.18 -2.66 32.52
N VAL A 375 -40.63 -2.46 31.27
CA VAL A 375 -40.53 -1.17 30.59
C VAL A 375 -41.51 -0.14 31.14
N LEU A 376 -42.69 -0.55 31.68
CA LEU A 376 -43.67 0.38 32.23
C LEU A 376 -43.30 0.96 33.59
N ALA A 377 -42.53 0.22 34.41
CA ALA A 377 -42.05 0.71 35.72
C ALA A 377 -40.82 1.62 35.57
N ILE A 378 -40.00 1.42 34.51
CA ILE A 378 -38.82 2.24 34.25
C ILE A 378 -39.20 3.59 33.65
N THR A 379 -40.28 3.67 32.86
CA THR A 379 -40.73 4.93 32.25
C THR A 379 -41.30 5.93 33.24
N THR A 380 -41.94 5.47 34.31
CA THR A 380 -42.46 6.38 35.35
C THR A 380 -41.39 6.91 36.29
N THR A 381 -40.38 6.11 36.62
CA THR A 381 -39.20 6.59 37.38
C THR A 381 -38.31 7.48 36.53
N ALA A 382 -38.17 7.21 35.22
CA ALA A 382 -37.41 8.06 34.30
C ALA A 382 -38.07 9.44 34.11
N LEU A 383 -39.40 9.53 34.11
CA LEU A 383 -40.11 10.82 34.04
C LEU A 383 -39.93 11.67 35.30
N LEU A 384 -39.97 11.08 36.49
CA LEU A 384 -39.72 11.80 37.74
C LEU A 384 -38.26 12.25 37.88
N THR A 385 -37.31 11.42 37.49
CA THR A 385 -35.89 11.81 37.43
C THR A 385 -35.61 12.86 36.36
N ALA A 386 -36.29 12.81 35.22
CA ALA A 386 -36.13 13.83 34.16
C ALA A 386 -36.65 15.21 34.59
N VAL A 387 -37.74 15.24 35.39
CA VAL A 387 -38.26 16.51 35.96
C VAL A 387 -37.32 17.06 37.02
N TYR A 388 -36.76 16.18 37.89
CA TYR A 388 -35.79 16.59 38.90
C TYR A 388 -34.50 17.12 38.29
N TYR A 389 -33.89 16.37 37.34
CA TYR A 389 -32.69 16.81 36.65
C TYR A 389 -32.94 17.97 35.67
N GLY A 390 -34.16 18.09 35.12
CA GLY A 390 -34.56 19.23 34.32
C GLY A 390 -34.62 20.53 35.17
N TYR A 391 -35.04 20.43 36.42
CA TYR A 391 -35.02 21.58 37.33
C TYR A 391 -33.61 21.95 37.78
N GLU A 392 -32.77 20.97 38.13
CA GLU A 392 -31.35 21.21 38.42
C GLU A 392 -30.62 21.80 37.21
N TYR A 393 -30.85 21.23 36.03
CA TYR A 393 -30.28 21.75 34.79
C TYR A 393 -30.70 23.20 34.48
N TYR A 394 -31.96 23.56 34.78
CA TYR A 394 -32.45 24.92 34.59
C TYR A 394 -31.77 25.90 35.55
N VAL A 395 -31.56 25.53 36.80
CA VAL A 395 -30.85 26.35 37.80
C VAL A 395 -29.36 26.46 37.45
N GLU A 396 -28.74 25.37 37.08
CA GLU A 396 -27.33 25.33 36.68
C GLU A 396 -27.09 26.11 35.36
N LYS A 397 -28.01 25.99 34.39
CA LYS A 397 -27.97 26.75 33.14
C LYS A 397 -28.02 28.27 33.40
N THR A 398 -28.89 28.72 34.32
CA THR A 398 -29.00 30.16 34.63
C THR A 398 -27.74 30.66 35.33
N SER A 399 -27.10 29.84 36.18
CA SER A 399 -25.80 30.16 36.78
C SER A 399 -24.67 30.25 35.71
N LEU A 400 -24.62 29.23 34.82
CA LEU A 400 -23.65 29.19 33.71
C LEU A 400 -23.83 30.36 32.73
N GLU A 401 -25.05 30.77 32.43
CA GLU A 401 -25.30 31.96 31.56
C GLU A 401 -24.77 33.23 32.18
N ASN A 402 -24.86 33.36 33.52
CA ASN A 402 -24.27 34.49 34.23
C ASN A 402 -22.74 34.42 34.27
N ASP A 403 -22.17 33.23 34.44
CA ASP A 403 -20.73 33.01 34.38
C ASP A 403 -20.18 33.29 32.96
N ILE A 404 -20.89 32.83 31.91
CA ILE A 404 -20.54 33.10 30.50
C ILE A 404 -20.57 34.61 30.25
N ALA A 405 -21.61 35.32 30.71
CA ALA A 405 -21.68 36.78 30.54
C ALA A 405 -20.53 37.52 31.26
N THR A 406 -20.02 36.95 32.36
CA THR A 406 -18.87 37.48 33.09
C THR A 406 -17.57 37.16 32.35
N ILE A 407 -17.44 35.98 31.80
CA ILE A 407 -16.29 35.55 31.00
C ILE A 407 -16.26 36.31 29.66
N ASP A 408 -17.41 36.50 29.01
CA ASP A 408 -17.51 37.27 27.77
C ASP A 408 -17.06 38.74 27.99
N LYS A 409 -17.44 39.33 29.11
CA LYS A 409 -16.92 40.65 29.49
C LYS A 409 -15.39 40.65 29.64
N PHE A 410 -14.84 39.61 30.26
CA PHE A 410 -13.40 39.49 30.43
C PHE A 410 -12.66 39.26 29.10
N ILE A 411 -13.25 38.45 28.19
CA ILE A 411 -12.67 38.14 26.87
C ILE A 411 -12.76 39.35 25.92
N LEU A 412 -13.85 40.13 26.02
CA LEU A 412 -14.07 41.33 25.17
C LEU A 412 -13.38 42.58 25.70
N ASP A 413 -12.73 42.50 26.85
CA ASP A 413 -11.91 43.62 27.35
C ASP A 413 -10.70 43.85 26.42
N GLU A 414 -10.52 45.09 25.95
CA GLU A 414 -9.49 45.43 24.97
C GLU A 414 -8.07 45.07 25.47
N GLU A 415 -7.81 45.14 26.76
CA GLU A 415 -6.52 44.82 27.35
C GLU A 415 -6.25 43.28 27.29
N ASN A 416 -7.26 42.46 27.54
CA ASN A 416 -7.17 41.00 27.45
C ASN A 416 -7.05 40.50 26.01
N ILE A 417 -7.73 41.12 25.05
CA ILE A 417 -7.60 40.82 23.63
C ILE A 417 -6.17 41.14 23.16
N LYS A 418 -5.59 42.26 23.61
CA LYS A 418 -4.23 42.62 23.24
C LYS A 418 -3.21 41.62 23.79
N LEU A 419 -3.32 41.25 25.06
CA LEU A 419 -2.47 40.25 25.71
C LEU A 419 -2.56 38.87 25.03
N ASN A 420 -3.75 38.44 24.66
CA ASN A 420 -3.95 37.19 23.97
C ASN A 420 -3.31 37.19 22.56
N ASN A 421 -3.45 38.28 21.83
CA ASN A 421 -2.83 38.45 20.52
C ASN A 421 -1.29 38.44 20.60
N GLU A 422 -0.72 39.09 21.63
CA GLU A 422 0.71 39.05 21.89
C GLU A 422 1.20 37.63 22.24
N ALA A 423 0.45 36.92 23.07
CA ALA A 423 0.75 35.54 23.44
C ALA A 423 0.71 34.59 22.20
N ILE A 424 -0.28 34.75 21.32
CA ILE A 424 -0.38 34.01 20.06
C ILE A 424 0.83 34.31 19.14
N GLN A 425 1.24 35.55 19.04
CA GLN A 425 2.42 35.91 18.25
C GLN A 425 3.71 35.30 18.79
N ILE A 426 3.88 35.28 20.12
CA ILE A 426 5.04 34.67 20.77
C ILE A 426 5.02 33.13 20.51
N LYS A 427 3.86 32.49 20.67
CA LYS A 427 3.69 31.05 20.41
C LYS A 427 4.02 30.70 18.95
N ASN A 428 3.56 31.51 17.99
CA ASN A 428 3.85 31.28 16.57
C ASN A 428 5.33 31.47 16.25
N LYS A 429 6.00 32.48 16.87
CA LYS A 429 7.46 32.63 16.74
C LYS A 429 8.24 31.46 17.34
N ALA A 430 7.81 30.94 18.49
CA ALA A 430 8.44 29.78 19.13
C ALA A 430 8.32 28.53 18.27
N LEU A 431 7.14 28.28 17.68
CA LEU A 431 6.88 27.16 16.75
C LEU A 431 7.75 27.28 15.49
N LEU A 432 7.90 28.51 14.96
CA LEU A 432 8.73 28.74 13.78
C LEU A 432 10.21 28.48 14.08
N LEU A 433 10.70 28.92 15.23
CA LEU A 433 12.07 28.67 15.68
C LEU A 433 12.36 27.20 15.91
N GLN A 434 11.39 26.46 16.45
CA GLN A 434 11.51 25.03 16.63
C GLN A 434 11.61 24.29 15.28
N LYS A 435 10.81 24.70 14.31
CA LYS A 435 10.84 24.14 12.95
C LYS A 435 12.19 24.40 12.25
N TYR A 436 12.74 25.61 12.38
CA TYR A 436 14.07 25.93 11.87
C TYR A 436 15.17 25.10 12.55
N LYS A 437 15.08 24.90 13.87
CA LYS A 437 16.03 24.06 14.60
C LYS A 437 15.99 22.62 14.08
N ASP A 438 14.79 22.04 13.93
CA ASP A 438 14.62 20.67 13.44
C ASP A 438 15.14 20.49 12.00
N GLU A 439 15.03 21.53 11.15
CA GLU A 439 15.58 21.51 9.80
C GLU A 439 17.11 21.60 9.81
N VAL A 440 17.69 22.44 10.68
CA VAL A 440 19.15 22.54 10.84
C VAL A 440 19.73 21.25 11.39
N ASP A 441 19.09 20.61 12.36
CA ASP A 441 19.52 19.32 12.92
C ASP A 441 19.45 18.18 11.88
N LYS A 442 18.42 18.19 11.03
CA LYS A 442 18.31 17.23 9.90
C LYS A 442 19.41 17.46 8.86
N LEU A 443 19.68 18.70 8.48
CA LEU A 443 20.78 19.05 7.58
C LEU A 443 22.14 18.68 8.15
N SER A 444 22.37 18.94 9.43
CA SER A 444 23.61 18.56 10.12
C SER A 444 23.80 17.05 10.16
N THR A 445 22.70 16.31 10.37
CA THR A 445 22.74 14.82 10.39
C THR A 445 22.92 14.25 8.98
N ALA A 446 22.34 14.88 7.96
CA ALA A 446 22.51 14.49 6.56
C ALA A 446 23.94 14.73 6.09
N ILE A 447 24.54 15.89 6.40
CA ILE A 447 25.93 16.22 6.08
C ILE A 447 26.91 15.23 6.74
N LYS A 448 26.67 14.86 8.00
CA LYS A 448 27.48 13.84 8.69
C LYS A 448 27.35 12.43 8.12
N LYS A 449 26.27 12.14 7.41
CA LYS A 449 26.02 10.82 6.78
C LYS A 449 26.58 10.70 5.35
N GLU A 450 26.81 11.82 4.68
CA GLU A 450 27.36 11.85 3.30
C GLU A 450 28.88 11.92 3.22
N ASP A 451 29.58 12.15 4.33
CA ASP A 451 31.04 12.13 4.37
C ASP A 451 31.55 10.68 4.37
N SER A 452 31.41 10.04 3.21
CA SER A 452 31.74 8.61 3.03
C SER A 452 33.18 8.34 2.58
N VAL A 453 34.00 9.36 2.46
CA VAL A 453 35.43 9.23 2.21
C VAL A 453 36.18 9.64 3.46
N ASP A 454 36.45 8.67 4.33
CA ASP A 454 37.24 8.90 5.52
C ASP A 454 38.67 9.26 5.09
N THR A 455 39.15 10.42 5.55
CA THR A 455 40.52 10.90 5.33
C THR A 455 41.54 9.85 5.72
N ILE A 456 41.20 8.96 6.66
CA ILE A 456 41.98 7.84 7.14
C ILE A 456 42.30 6.85 6.01
N ILE A 457 41.35 6.54 5.14
CA ILE A 457 41.55 5.63 3.99
C ILE A 457 42.64 6.19 3.07
N PHE A 458 42.59 7.48 2.80
CA PHE A 458 43.56 8.16 1.94
C PHE A 458 44.98 8.14 2.55
N GLU A 459 45.10 8.39 3.84
CA GLU A 459 46.41 8.41 4.54
C GLU A 459 47.01 7.01 4.63
N GLN A 460 46.24 5.97 4.88
CA GLN A 460 46.71 4.59 4.97
C GLN A 460 47.14 4.04 3.60
N VAL A 461 46.39 4.30 2.53
CA VAL A 461 46.80 3.94 1.16
C VAL A 461 48.08 4.67 0.76
N LYS A 462 48.21 5.95 1.13
CA LYS A 462 49.45 6.73 0.91
C LYS A 462 50.66 6.18 1.70
N ALA A 463 50.43 5.75 2.91
CA ALA A 463 51.50 5.15 3.75
C ALA A 463 51.97 3.78 3.22
N ALA A 464 51.07 3.05 2.51
CA ALA A 464 51.41 1.76 1.91
C ALA A 464 52.21 1.86 0.61
N LEU A 465 52.36 3.07 0.03
CA LEU A 465 53.05 3.25 -1.27
C LEU A 465 54.57 3.02 -1.16
N PRO A 466 55.14 2.12 -1.98
CA PRO A 466 56.61 2.01 -2.13
C PRO A 466 57.20 3.24 -2.84
N VAL A 467 58.46 3.50 -2.59
CA VAL A 467 59.24 4.53 -3.30
C VAL A 467 59.30 4.12 -4.78
N GLY A 468 58.79 4.98 -5.69
CA GLY A 468 58.77 4.67 -7.13
C GLY A 468 57.37 4.24 -7.65
N THR A 469 56.41 4.04 -6.77
CA THR A 469 55.02 3.77 -7.16
C THR A 469 54.18 5.06 -7.11
N LYS A 470 53.34 5.28 -8.13
CA LYS A 470 52.39 6.39 -8.20
C LYS A 470 50.98 5.85 -8.33
N VAL A 471 50.05 6.43 -7.59
CA VAL A 471 48.63 6.24 -7.79
C VAL A 471 48.12 7.32 -8.75
N ASN A 472 47.63 6.91 -9.90
CA ASN A 472 47.14 7.81 -10.96
C ASN A 472 45.69 8.20 -10.71
N SER A 473 44.87 7.26 -10.23
CA SER A 473 43.48 7.53 -9.81
C SER A 473 43.09 6.54 -8.69
N MET A 474 42.19 6.98 -7.84
CA MET A 474 41.60 6.19 -6.76
C MET A 474 40.08 6.39 -6.82
N SER A 475 39.34 5.30 -6.84
CA SER A 475 37.90 5.25 -6.68
C SER A 475 37.59 4.47 -5.43
N VAL A 476 36.77 5.06 -4.58
CA VAL A 476 36.32 4.45 -3.32
C VAL A 476 34.81 4.40 -3.34
N ASP A 477 34.25 3.23 -3.15
CA ASP A 477 32.83 3.05 -2.85
C ASP A 477 32.65 2.48 -1.45
N LYS A 478 31.43 2.18 -1.06
CA LYS A 478 31.12 1.72 0.32
C LYS A 478 31.75 0.36 0.66
N THR A 479 32.17 -0.41 -0.30
CA THR A 479 32.60 -1.80 -0.12
C THR A 479 33.96 -2.10 -0.75
N SER A 480 34.45 -1.25 -1.64
CA SER A 480 35.66 -1.50 -2.39
C SER A 480 36.48 -0.25 -2.70
N ILE A 481 37.76 -0.46 -2.90
CA ILE A 481 38.70 0.55 -3.38
C ILE A 481 39.35 0.02 -4.66
N GLN A 482 39.37 0.86 -5.69
CA GLN A 482 40.14 0.61 -6.91
C GLN A 482 41.20 1.68 -7.12
N LEU A 483 42.42 1.24 -7.28
CA LEU A 483 43.56 2.11 -7.54
C LEU A 483 44.13 1.83 -8.94
N GLN A 484 44.37 2.88 -9.72
CA GLN A 484 45.16 2.77 -10.94
C GLN A 484 46.57 3.28 -10.63
N CYS A 485 47.55 2.41 -10.80
CA CYS A 485 48.91 2.64 -10.35
C CYS A 485 49.93 2.47 -11.47
N SER A 486 51.06 3.09 -11.26
CA SER A 486 52.24 2.89 -12.10
C SER A 486 53.49 2.79 -11.22
N SER A 487 54.40 1.84 -11.53
CA SER A 487 55.63 1.58 -10.81
C SER A 487 56.82 1.41 -11.76
N ALA A 488 58.00 1.70 -11.30
CA ALA A 488 59.23 1.57 -12.09
C ALA A 488 59.68 0.13 -12.23
N THR A 489 59.37 -0.73 -11.26
CA THR A 489 59.79 -2.13 -11.24
C THR A 489 58.68 -3.08 -10.81
N ARG A 490 58.72 -4.33 -11.28
CA ARG A 490 57.81 -5.39 -10.82
C ARG A 490 57.90 -5.66 -9.31
N GLN A 491 59.04 -5.39 -8.75
CA GLN A 491 59.29 -5.60 -7.33
C GLN A 491 58.49 -4.60 -6.49
N GLU A 492 58.38 -3.36 -6.96
CA GLU A 492 57.54 -2.33 -6.35
C GLU A 492 56.03 -2.67 -6.45
N VAL A 493 55.60 -3.25 -7.57
CA VAL A 493 54.22 -3.73 -7.73
C VAL A 493 53.90 -4.78 -6.67
N ALA A 494 54.74 -5.79 -6.52
CA ALA A 494 54.58 -6.84 -5.52
C ALA A 494 54.68 -6.31 -4.06
N GLN A 495 55.57 -5.32 -3.84
CA GLN A 495 55.71 -4.69 -2.53
C GLN A 495 54.46 -3.86 -2.17
N PHE A 496 53.86 -3.16 -3.15
CA PHE A 496 52.67 -2.40 -2.90
C PHE A 496 51.46 -3.29 -2.57
N GLU A 497 51.29 -4.39 -3.31
CA GLU A 497 50.27 -5.39 -2.98
C GLU A 497 50.46 -5.96 -1.58
N LYS A 498 51.67 -6.28 -1.20
CA LYS A 498 52.01 -6.78 0.13
C LYS A 498 51.72 -5.75 1.24
N ASN A 499 52.07 -4.48 1.00
CA ASN A 499 51.80 -3.41 1.95
C ASN A 499 50.32 -3.16 2.14
N LEU A 500 49.51 -3.19 1.06
CA LEU A 500 48.08 -3.04 1.14
C LEU A 500 47.39 -4.22 1.85
N LYS A 501 47.89 -5.46 1.66
CA LYS A 501 47.43 -6.64 2.41
C LYS A 501 47.72 -6.55 3.92
N ALA A 502 48.64 -5.70 4.34
CA ALA A 502 48.96 -5.46 5.75
C ALA A 502 48.09 -4.36 6.39
N VAL A 503 47.26 -3.66 5.61
CA VAL A 503 46.35 -2.64 6.11
C VAL A 503 45.12 -3.33 6.71
N GLU A 504 44.82 -3.09 7.96
CA GLU A 504 43.89 -3.86 8.79
C GLU A 504 42.44 -3.87 8.26
N PHE A 505 41.99 -2.77 7.66
CA PHE A 505 40.64 -2.64 7.14
C PHE A 505 40.47 -3.04 5.66
N LEU A 506 41.54 -3.48 4.98
CA LEU A 506 41.48 -3.98 3.61
C LEU A 506 41.44 -5.52 3.58
N ASP A 507 40.70 -6.06 2.65
CA ASP A 507 40.64 -7.49 2.37
C ASP A 507 40.67 -7.75 0.86
N ASN A 508 40.86 -9.00 0.48
CA ASN A 508 40.85 -9.44 -0.92
C ASN A 508 41.70 -8.56 -1.87
N VAL A 509 42.84 -8.07 -1.36
CA VAL A 509 43.75 -7.22 -2.18
C VAL A 509 44.39 -8.06 -3.28
N TYR A 510 44.13 -7.71 -4.54
CA TYR A 510 44.72 -8.38 -5.69
C TYR A 510 44.96 -7.44 -6.88
N ILE A 511 45.85 -7.83 -7.75
CA ILE A 511 46.20 -7.13 -8.96
C ILE A 511 45.79 -8.00 -10.17
N PRO A 512 44.72 -7.66 -10.89
CA PRO A 512 44.19 -8.48 -12.00
C PRO A 512 45.19 -8.65 -13.15
N ALA A 513 45.92 -7.59 -13.49
CA ALA A 513 46.87 -7.58 -14.58
C ALA A 513 47.94 -6.50 -14.36
N VAL A 514 49.14 -6.74 -14.84
CA VAL A 514 50.25 -5.77 -14.89
C VAL A 514 50.66 -5.64 -16.35
N VAL A 515 50.59 -4.43 -16.89
CA VAL A 515 50.97 -4.12 -18.27
C VAL A 515 52.27 -3.33 -18.25
N ASP A 516 53.25 -3.78 -18.96
CA ASP A 516 54.50 -3.05 -19.14
C ASP A 516 54.46 -2.19 -20.45
N SER A 517 54.88 -0.97 -20.31
CA SER A 517 55.09 -0.06 -21.45
C SER A 517 56.54 0.43 -21.40
N ALA A 518 57.23 0.32 -22.52
CA ALA A 518 58.59 0.80 -22.68
C ALA A 518 58.56 2.07 -23.55
N GLU A 519 58.80 3.22 -22.97
CA GLU A 519 59.13 4.46 -23.68
C GLU A 519 60.52 4.91 -23.25
N ASP A 520 61.39 5.17 -24.23
CA ASP A 520 62.74 5.74 -24.11
C ASP A 520 63.59 5.21 -22.92
N SER A 521 63.90 3.88 -22.94
CA SER A 521 64.79 3.21 -22.01
C SER A 521 64.30 3.06 -20.56
N ASN A 522 63.09 3.48 -20.23
CA ASN A 522 62.48 3.22 -18.92
C ASN A 522 61.24 2.36 -19.10
N ILE A 523 61.22 1.21 -18.43
CA ILE A 523 60.03 0.33 -18.35
C ILE A 523 59.16 0.82 -17.22
N THR A 524 57.90 1.15 -17.55
CA THR A 524 56.89 1.50 -16.52
C THR A 524 55.81 0.42 -16.49
N TYR A 525 55.49 -0.05 -15.32
CA TYR A 525 54.46 -1.06 -15.07
C TYR A 525 53.18 -0.38 -14.64
N SER A 526 52.14 -0.45 -15.47
CA SER A 526 50.80 0.06 -15.17
C SER A 526 49.90 -1.09 -14.73
N TYR A 527 49.18 -0.90 -13.66
CA TYR A 527 48.33 -1.94 -13.08
C TYR A 527 47.16 -1.31 -12.28
N SER A 528 46.11 -2.09 -12.12
CA SER A 528 45.06 -1.77 -11.19
C SER A 528 45.16 -2.64 -9.94
N VAL A 529 44.87 -2.06 -8.79
CA VAL A 529 44.73 -2.81 -7.54
C VAL A 529 43.28 -2.73 -7.13
N VAL A 530 42.69 -3.85 -6.81
CA VAL A 530 41.33 -3.95 -6.28
C VAL A 530 41.41 -4.53 -4.88
N CYS A 531 40.71 -3.89 -3.96
CA CYS A 531 40.64 -4.36 -2.57
C CYS A 531 39.22 -4.10 -2.04
N ASP A 532 38.76 -5.00 -1.18
CA ASP A 532 37.50 -4.85 -0.47
C ASP A 532 37.75 -4.15 0.88
N ILE A 533 36.79 -3.38 1.33
CA ILE A 533 36.84 -2.76 2.66
C ILE A 533 36.10 -3.71 3.62
N LYS A 534 36.77 -4.18 4.65
CA LYS A 534 36.13 -4.92 5.75
C LYS A 534 35.14 -4.04 6.43
N ASP A 535 33.98 -4.59 6.77
CA ASP A 535 32.85 -3.88 7.38
C ASP A 535 33.28 -2.75 8.32
N VAL A 536 32.71 -1.57 8.04
CA VAL A 536 33.04 -0.32 8.71
C VAL A 536 32.96 -0.50 10.23
N ILE A 537 34.09 -0.58 10.88
CA ILE A 537 34.16 -0.37 12.31
C ILE A 537 33.73 1.06 12.57
N SER A 538 32.56 1.21 13.19
CA SER A 538 32.13 2.48 13.74
C SER A 538 33.10 2.89 14.83
N TYR A 539 34.08 3.72 14.51
CA TYR A 539 34.84 4.43 15.52
C TYR A 539 33.93 5.53 16.08
N GLU A 540 33.40 5.31 17.27
CA GLU A 540 32.93 6.37 18.13
C GLU A 540 34.14 7.27 18.42
N ALA A 541 34.05 8.51 17.97
CA ALA A 541 34.98 9.55 18.38
C ALA A 541 34.67 9.90 19.84
N GLU A 542 35.66 9.71 20.74
CA GLU A 542 35.71 10.34 22.05
C GLU A 542 35.73 11.86 21.96
#